data_855605d629910fd1b552a3dda6532b32
#
_entry.id   855605d629910fd1b552a3dda6532b32
#
_cell.length_a   1.000
_cell.length_b   1.000
_cell.length_c   1.000
_cell.angle_alpha   90.00
_cell.angle_beta   90.00
_cell.angle_gamma   90.00
#
_symmetry.space_group_name_H-M   'P 1'
#
loop_
_entity.id
_entity.type
_entity.pdbx_description
1 polymer ?
#
loop_
_entity_poly.entity_id
_entity_poly.type
_entity_poly.pdbx_seq_one_letter_code
_entity_poly.pdbx_strand_id
1 'polypeptide(L)'
;MNREIMKDWIIEALQSLGGKGWPREVSKYIWEHYESELKNAGDMLYTWQYDVRWAAQSLRDEGKLKPVNNRRDLPWELSKTKN
;
A
#
# COMPACT_ATOMS: atom_id res chain seq x y z
N MET A 1 5.45 14.99 -5.64
CA MET A 1 4.63 13.77 -5.49
C MET A 1 3.89 13.82 -4.18
N ASN A 2 2.66 13.36 -4.16
CA ASN A 2 1.79 13.39 -2.99
C ASN A 2 1.64 11.96 -2.46
N ARG A 3 1.62 11.80 -1.13
CA ARG A 3 1.51 10.47 -0.51
C ARG A 3 0.19 9.75 -0.85
N GLU A 4 -0.81 10.47 -1.36
CA GLU A 4 -2.05 9.85 -1.84
C GLU A 4 -1.81 8.82 -2.94
N ILE A 5 -0.74 8.97 -3.72
CA ILE A 5 -0.41 8.02 -4.78
C ILE A 5 -0.12 6.62 -4.21
N MET A 6 0.30 6.56 -2.95
CA MET A 6 0.58 5.29 -2.30
C MET A 6 -0.65 4.41 -2.22
N LYS A 7 -1.86 4.99 -2.16
CA LYS A 7 -3.10 4.21 -2.16
C LYS A 7 -3.24 3.43 -3.46
N ASP A 8 -2.98 4.07 -4.58
CA ASP A 8 -3.07 3.41 -5.89
C ASP A 8 -2.01 2.33 -6.02
N TRP A 9 -0.79 2.61 -5.55
CA TRP A 9 0.30 1.64 -5.63
C TRP A 9 0.07 0.42 -4.74
N ILE A 10 -0.54 0.61 -3.57
CA ILE A 10 -0.90 -0.51 -2.69
C ILE A 10 -1.94 -1.39 -3.37
N ILE A 11 -2.97 -0.79 -3.94
CA ILE A 11 -4.02 -1.55 -4.63
C ILE A 11 -3.43 -2.33 -5.79
N GLU A 12 -2.59 -1.68 -6.60
CA GLU A 12 -1.91 -2.32 -7.71
C GLU A 12 -1.06 -3.50 -7.24
N ALA A 13 -0.28 -3.30 -6.18
CA ALA A 13 0.58 -4.35 -5.63
C ALA A 13 -0.25 -5.54 -5.15
N LEU A 14 -1.33 -5.26 -4.42
CA LEU A 14 -2.17 -6.33 -3.90
C LEU A 14 -2.89 -7.07 -5.02
N GLN A 15 -3.34 -6.36 -6.06
CA GLN A 15 -3.93 -7.02 -7.23
C GLN A 15 -2.92 -7.95 -7.89
N SER A 16 -1.67 -7.52 -8.00
CA SER A 16 -0.60 -8.33 -8.56
C SER A 16 -0.30 -9.56 -7.71
N LEU A 17 -0.51 -9.45 -6.39
CA LEU A 17 -0.26 -10.53 -5.44
C LEU A 17 -1.47 -11.44 -5.22
N GLY A 18 -2.52 -11.28 -6.01
CA GLY A 18 -3.70 -12.13 -5.90
C GLY A 18 -4.76 -11.64 -4.93
N GLY A 19 -4.68 -10.39 -4.50
CA GLY A 19 -5.68 -9.75 -3.65
C GLY A 19 -5.26 -9.55 -2.21
N LYS A 20 -4.16 -10.15 -1.78
CA LYS A 20 -3.63 -9.94 -0.43
C LYS A 20 -2.12 -10.10 -0.42
N GLY A 21 -1.47 -9.47 0.54
CA GLY A 21 -0.02 -9.55 0.67
C GLY A 21 0.45 -8.93 1.97
N TRP A 22 1.62 -9.34 2.39
CA TRP A 22 2.24 -8.79 3.59
C TRP A 22 2.80 -7.41 3.31
N PRO A 23 2.88 -6.54 4.32
CA PRO A 23 3.44 -5.19 4.12
C PRO A 23 4.78 -5.18 3.41
N ARG A 24 5.68 -6.11 3.75
CA ARG A 24 6.99 -6.18 3.11
C ARG A 24 6.90 -6.54 1.63
N GLU A 25 5.92 -7.37 1.26
CA GLU A 25 5.72 -7.73 -0.14
C GLU A 25 5.19 -6.55 -0.94
N VAL A 26 4.27 -5.79 -0.34
CA VAL A 26 3.73 -4.59 -0.96
C VAL A 26 4.84 -3.55 -1.12
N SER A 27 5.65 -3.34 -0.08
CA SER A 27 6.76 -2.40 -0.15
C SER A 27 7.79 -2.81 -1.20
N LYS A 28 8.08 -4.10 -1.29
CA LYS A 28 9.00 -4.60 -2.30
C LYS A 28 8.47 -4.35 -3.71
N TYR A 29 7.18 -4.62 -3.94
CA TYR A 29 6.55 -4.36 -5.23
C TYR A 29 6.67 -2.87 -5.60
N ILE A 30 6.34 -1.99 -4.65
CA ILE A 30 6.40 -0.55 -4.89
C ILE A 30 7.82 -0.12 -5.24
N TRP A 31 8.80 -0.58 -4.49
CA TRP A 31 10.20 -0.23 -4.78
C TRP A 31 10.61 -0.73 -6.17
N GLU A 32 10.27 -1.97 -6.50
CA GLU A 32 10.68 -2.58 -7.77
C GLU A 32 10.03 -1.89 -8.98
N HIS A 33 8.82 -1.38 -8.82
CA HIS A 33 8.07 -0.78 -9.94
C HIS A 33 8.17 0.74 -9.99
N TYR A 34 8.45 1.38 -8.86
CA TYR A 34 8.39 2.84 -8.75
C TYR A 34 9.65 3.45 -8.15
N GLU A 35 10.75 2.73 -8.21
CA GLU A 35 12.02 3.21 -7.65
C GLU A 35 12.41 4.56 -8.23
N SER A 36 12.28 4.73 -9.53
CA SER A 36 12.64 5.97 -10.20
C SER A 36 11.81 7.15 -9.70
N GLU A 37 10.49 6.93 -9.59
CA GLU A 37 9.58 7.95 -9.09
C GLU A 37 9.89 8.30 -7.63
N LEU A 38 10.21 7.29 -6.81
CA LEU A 38 10.55 7.52 -5.42
C LEU A 38 11.86 8.29 -5.28
N LYS A 39 12.85 7.96 -6.09
CA LYS A 39 14.14 8.66 -6.06
C LYS A 39 14.00 10.12 -6.47
N ASN A 40 13.01 10.44 -7.28
CA ASN A 40 12.76 11.79 -7.73
C ASN A 40 11.68 12.50 -6.91
N ALA A 41 11.25 11.93 -5.81
CA ALA A 41 10.12 12.43 -5.03
C ALA A 41 10.54 13.39 -3.90
N GLY A 42 11.80 13.81 -3.87
CA GLY A 42 12.29 14.69 -2.80
C GLY A 42 12.28 13.97 -1.46
N ASP A 43 11.67 14.58 -0.46
CA ASP A 43 11.67 14.05 0.90
C ASP A 43 10.94 12.73 1.01
N MET A 44 10.01 12.42 0.10
CA MET A 44 9.31 11.13 0.13
C MET A 44 10.23 9.94 -0.10
N LEU A 45 11.42 10.16 -0.67
CA LEU A 45 12.40 9.10 -0.76
C LEU A 45 12.74 8.54 0.63
N TYR A 46 12.65 9.38 1.65
CA TYR A 46 13.00 8.98 3.02
C TYR A 46 11.79 8.60 3.86
N THR A 47 10.58 8.93 3.42
CA THR A 47 9.36 8.73 4.21
C THR A 47 8.36 7.78 3.57
N TRP A 48 8.64 7.30 2.36
CA TRP A 48 7.63 6.56 1.58
C TRP A 48 7.11 5.29 2.30
N GLN A 49 7.94 4.62 3.10
CA GLN A 49 7.47 3.44 3.83
C GLN A 49 6.48 3.81 4.91
N TYR A 50 6.66 4.98 5.53
CA TYR A 50 5.69 5.56 6.44
C TYR A 50 4.40 5.89 5.70
N ASP A 51 4.55 6.50 4.54
CA ASP A 51 3.41 6.91 3.74
C ASP A 51 2.62 5.71 3.25
N VAL A 52 3.28 4.59 2.96
CA VAL A 52 2.61 3.34 2.62
C VAL A 52 1.72 2.87 3.78
N ARG A 53 2.22 2.93 5.01
CA ARG A 53 1.43 2.52 6.18
C ARG A 53 0.25 3.45 6.41
N TRP A 54 0.47 4.75 6.25
CA TRP A 54 -0.60 5.74 6.34
C TRP A 54 -1.67 5.45 5.28
N ALA A 55 -1.24 5.19 4.06
CA ALA A 55 -2.16 4.92 2.94
C ALA A 55 -2.95 3.65 3.17
N ALA A 56 -2.32 2.60 3.71
CA ALA A 56 -3.02 1.36 4.04
C ALA A 56 -4.11 1.60 5.08
N GLN A 57 -3.82 2.39 6.11
CA GLN A 57 -4.83 2.71 7.12
C GLN A 57 -5.97 3.53 6.51
N SER A 58 -5.63 4.47 5.65
CA SER A 58 -6.63 5.27 4.95
C SER A 58 -7.53 4.40 4.08
N LEU A 59 -6.96 3.42 3.38
CA LEU A 59 -7.73 2.47 2.57
C LEU A 59 -8.66 1.61 3.43
N ARG A 60 -8.23 1.23 4.64
CA ARG A 60 -9.11 0.52 5.57
C ARG A 60 -10.27 1.39 6.00
N ASP A 61 -9.98 2.66 6.32
CA ASP A 61 -11.02 3.62 6.72
C ASP A 61 -12.03 3.84 5.60
N GLU A 62 -11.58 3.74 4.36
CA GLU A 62 -12.44 3.89 3.18
C GLU A 62 -13.14 2.59 2.80
N GLY A 63 -12.85 1.49 3.49
CA GLY A 63 -13.45 0.19 3.20
C GLY A 63 -12.85 -0.54 2.01
N LYS A 64 -11.73 -0.07 1.49
CA LYS A 64 -11.07 -0.68 0.33
C LYS A 64 -10.11 -1.80 0.70
N LEU A 65 -9.61 -1.79 1.93
CA LEU A 65 -8.88 -2.90 2.51
C LEU A 65 -9.66 -3.45 3.69
N LYS A 66 -9.54 -4.75 3.92
CA LYS A 66 -10.19 -5.41 5.05
C LYS A 66 -9.54 -4.93 6.35
N PRO A 67 -10.32 -4.81 7.44
CA PRO A 67 -9.76 -4.44 8.73
C PRO A 67 -8.85 -5.53 9.26
N VAL A 68 -7.80 -5.14 9.99
CA VAL A 68 -6.90 -6.08 10.65
C VAL A 68 -7.10 -6.07 12.17
N ASN A 69 -7.88 -5.14 12.71
CA ASN A 69 -8.24 -5.05 14.14
C ASN A 69 -7.00 -5.12 15.06
N ASN A 70 -5.95 -4.39 14.70
CA ASN A 70 -4.67 -4.36 15.42
C ASN A 70 -3.92 -5.69 15.40
N ARG A 71 -4.31 -6.63 14.56
CA ARG A 71 -3.61 -7.89 14.42
C ARG A 71 -2.45 -7.73 13.44
N ARG A 72 -1.28 -8.19 13.86
CA ARG A 72 -0.08 -8.13 13.03
C ARG A 72 0.20 -9.44 12.29
N ASP A 73 -0.60 -10.45 12.58
CA ASP A 73 -0.49 -11.77 11.95
C ASP A 73 -1.44 -11.93 10.75
N LEU A 74 -1.97 -10.82 10.26
CA LEU A 74 -2.83 -10.82 9.08
C LEU A 74 -2.20 -10.00 7.96
N PRO A 75 -2.26 -10.49 6.72
CA PRO A 75 -1.81 -9.70 5.58
C PRO A 75 -2.79 -8.57 5.29
N TRP A 76 -2.34 -7.61 4.50
CA TRP A 76 -3.24 -6.62 3.92
C TRP A 76 -4.03 -7.30 2.81
N GLU A 77 -5.34 -7.09 2.80
CA GLU A 77 -6.21 -7.76 1.84
C GLU A 77 -7.22 -6.79 1.27
N LEU A 78 -7.41 -6.84 -0.05
CA LEU A 78 -8.42 -6.03 -0.71
C LEU A 78 -9.80 -6.49 -0.28
N SER A 79 -10.68 -5.53 0.02
CA SER A 79 -12.09 -5.81 0.27
C SER A 79 -12.74 -6.28 -1.01
N LYS A 80 -13.73 -7.17 -0.89
CA LYS A 80 -14.53 -7.55 -2.05
C LYS A 80 -15.37 -6.35 -2.46
N THR A 81 -15.22 -5.94 -3.71
CA THR A 81 -16.07 -4.90 -4.25
C THR A 81 -17.36 -5.54 -4.74
N LYS A 82 -18.46 -4.92 -4.40
CA LYS A 82 -19.73 -5.27 -5.03
C LYS A 82 -19.84 -4.53 -6.33
N ASN A 83 -20.12 -5.24 -7.34
CA ASN A 83 -20.40 -4.65 -8.63
C ASN A 83 -21.89 -4.65 -8.89
#